data_6feb4b5d68acbf25c9d275a17089f21c
#
_entry.id   6feb4b5d68acbf25c9d275a17089f21c
#
_cell.length_a   1.000
_cell.length_b   1.000
_cell.length_c   1.000
_cell.angle_alpha   90.00
_cell.angle_beta   90.00
_cell.angle_gamma   90.00
#
_symmetry.space_group_name_H-M   'P 1'
#
loop_
_entity.id
_entity.type
_entity.pdbx_description
1 polymer ?
#
loop_
_entity_poly.entity_id
_entity_poly.type
_entity_poly.pdbx_seq_one_letter_code
_entity_poly.pdbx_strand_id
1 'polypeptide(L)'
;VANAGARHKWAKPDGIVLTATMLEANDNGDYVLEYNLAKITVPVLIAHHRHDKCWATPPGRVGELENALINAKPVKVLWYEEKGSTQGKACKPRHYHGLIDIEDKVVADIMAWIKSPAP
;
A
#
# COMPACT_ATOMS: atom_id res chain seq x y z
N VAL A 1 4.84 -8.65 1.67
CA VAL A 1 5.72 -7.74 0.92
C VAL A 1 6.54 -6.89 1.88
N ALA A 2 5.93 -6.04 2.74
CA ALA A 2 6.68 -5.17 3.67
C ALA A 2 7.59 -5.96 4.63
N ASN A 3 7.13 -7.10 5.17
CA ASN A 3 7.94 -7.98 6.00
C ASN A 3 9.16 -8.53 5.25
N ALA A 4 9.00 -8.96 4.00
CA ALA A 4 10.12 -9.40 3.16
C ALA A 4 11.14 -8.28 2.95
N GLY A 5 10.67 -7.05 2.68
CA GLY A 5 11.53 -5.88 2.55
C GLY A 5 12.32 -5.53 3.82
N ALA A 6 11.72 -5.78 5.01
CA ALA A 6 12.36 -5.53 6.30
C ALA A 6 13.34 -6.64 6.73
N ARG A 7 13.15 -7.87 6.24
CA ARG A 7 13.86 -9.09 6.70
C ARG A 7 14.77 -9.72 5.65
N HIS A 8 15.01 -9.05 4.53
CA HIS A 8 15.82 -9.63 3.44
C HIS A 8 17.19 -10.13 3.93
N LYS A 9 17.48 -11.41 3.69
CA LYS A 9 18.78 -12.01 3.97
C LYS A 9 19.57 -12.33 2.71
N TRP A 10 18.86 -12.67 1.62
CA TRP A 10 19.45 -13.25 0.41
C TRP A 10 19.33 -12.35 -0.81
N ALA A 11 18.19 -11.69 -0.98
CA ALA A 11 17.95 -10.77 -2.09
C ALA A 11 17.19 -9.56 -1.57
N LYS A 12 17.80 -8.39 -1.68
CA LYS A 12 17.14 -7.11 -1.42
C LYS A 12 16.25 -6.80 -2.63
N PRO A 13 14.95 -6.50 -2.44
CA PRO A 13 14.13 -6.05 -3.56
C PRO A 13 14.61 -4.67 -4.04
N ASP A 14 14.41 -4.37 -5.32
CA ASP A 14 14.74 -3.05 -5.89
C ASP A 14 13.74 -1.97 -5.47
N GLY A 15 12.54 -2.37 -5.06
CA GLY A 15 11.49 -1.49 -4.56
C GLY A 15 10.31 -2.30 -4.03
N ILE A 16 9.38 -1.63 -3.37
CA ILE A 16 8.19 -2.23 -2.78
C ILE A 16 6.97 -1.43 -3.21
N VAL A 17 5.92 -2.13 -3.62
CA VAL A 17 4.60 -1.56 -3.87
C VAL A 17 3.59 -2.16 -2.88
N LEU A 18 2.87 -1.30 -2.19
CA LEU A 18 1.86 -1.66 -1.21
C LEU A 18 0.50 -1.11 -1.68
N THR A 19 -0.43 -2.00 -2.00
CA THR A 19 -1.79 -1.63 -2.42
C THR A 19 -2.79 -2.07 -1.36
N ALA A 20 -3.70 -1.20 -0.95
CA ALA A 20 -4.73 -1.48 0.06
C ALA A 20 -4.16 -2.30 1.24
N THR A 21 -3.06 -1.85 1.78
CA THR A 21 -2.28 -2.60 2.79
C THR A 21 -3.00 -2.64 4.13
N MET A 22 -2.94 -3.79 4.81
CA MET A 22 -3.51 -3.98 6.14
C MET A 22 -2.80 -3.10 7.17
N LEU A 23 -3.54 -2.18 7.77
CA LEU A 23 -3.07 -1.18 8.73
C LEU A 23 -3.61 -1.45 10.15
N GLU A 24 -4.58 -2.34 10.29
CA GLU A 24 -5.18 -2.71 11.58
C GLU A 24 -4.83 -4.14 11.97
N ALA A 25 -4.56 -4.33 13.27
CA ALA A 25 -4.38 -5.65 13.85
C ALA A 25 -5.67 -6.48 13.76
N ASN A 26 -5.54 -7.76 13.52
CA ASN A 26 -6.66 -8.70 13.49
C ASN A 26 -6.22 -10.08 13.97
N ASP A 27 -7.20 -10.93 14.33
CA ASP A 27 -6.95 -12.26 14.88
C ASP A 27 -6.42 -13.26 13.85
N ASN A 28 -6.48 -12.94 12.56
CA ASN A 28 -6.20 -13.86 11.46
C ASN A 28 -4.91 -13.56 10.71
N GLY A 29 -4.15 -12.56 11.10
CA GLY A 29 -2.94 -12.23 10.37
C GLY A 29 -2.22 -10.98 10.84
N ASP A 30 -1.06 -10.83 10.28
CA ASP A 30 -0.14 -9.73 10.54
C ASP A 30 -0.63 -8.45 9.85
N TYR A 31 -0.35 -7.30 10.43
CA TYR A 31 -0.56 -6.00 9.81
C TYR A 31 0.77 -5.26 9.64
N VAL A 32 0.84 -4.35 8.67
CA VAL A 32 2.11 -3.80 8.20
C VAL A 32 2.86 -3.03 9.27
N LEU A 33 2.17 -2.34 10.17
CA LEU A 33 2.78 -1.48 11.20
C LEU A 33 3.45 -2.27 12.34
N GLU A 34 3.23 -3.58 12.45
CA GLU A 34 3.93 -4.40 13.46
C GLU A 34 5.39 -4.72 13.09
N TYR A 35 5.75 -4.56 11.78
CA TYR A 35 7.11 -4.85 11.32
C TYR A 35 8.06 -3.67 11.54
N ASN A 36 9.36 -3.96 11.62
CA ASN A 36 10.39 -2.92 11.69
C ASN A 36 10.61 -2.27 10.31
N LEU A 37 9.72 -1.36 9.95
CA LEU A 37 9.70 -0.69 8.65
C LEU A 37 10.92 0.24 8.44
N ALA A 38 11.57 0.65 9.53
CA ALA A 38 12.81 1.44 9.47
C ALA A 38 13.97 0.68 8.81
N LYS A 39 13.89 -0.66 8.70
CA LYS A 39 14.87 -1.47 7.97
C LYS A 39 14.71 -1.41 6.44
N ILE A 40 13.61 -0.92 5.95
CA ILE A 40 13.36 -0.76 4.52
C ILE A 40 14.14 0.46 4.02
N THR A 41 15.05 0.24 3.07
CA THR A 41 15.93 1.29 2.50
C THR A 41 15.75 1.47 0.99
N VAL A 42 14.85 0.72 0.40
CA VAL A 42 14.52 0.78 -1.03
C VAL A 42 13.34 1.71 -1.28
N PRO A 43 13.10 2.13 -2.54
CA PRO A 43 11.90 2.88 -2.91
C PRO A 43 10.61 2.18 -2.49
N VAL A 44 9.65 2.91 -1.96
CA VAL A 44 8.33 2.39 -1.57
C VAL A 44 7.22 3.23 -2.19
N LEU A 45 6.30 2.56 -2.87
CA LEU A 45 5.05 3.12 -3.36
C LEU A 45 3.90 2.59 -2.52
N ILE A 46 3.06 3.48 -2.03
CA ILE A 46 1.79 3.16 -1.36
C ILE A 46 0.67 3.62 -2.28
N ALA A 47 -0.21 2.71 -2.71
CA ALA A 47 -1.38 3.02 -3.52
C ALA A 47 -2.65 2.73 -2.72
N HIS A 48 -3.47 3.75 -2.50
CA HIS A 48 -4.62 3.62 -1.59
C HIS A 48 -5.80 4.48 -2.06
N HIS A 49 -7.01 3.97 -1.84
CA HIS A 49 -8.22 4.71 -2.15
C HIS A 49 -8.73 5.49 -0.94
N ARG A 50 -9.01 6.78 -1.10
CA ARG A 50 -9.47 7.65 0.01
C ARG A 50 -10.82 7.24 0.59
N HIS A 51 -11.66 6.60 -0.22
CA HIS A 51 -12.98 6.11 0.20
C HIS A 51 -12.99 4.63 0.58
N ASP A 52 -11.82 4.00 0.78
CA ASP A 52 -11.74 2.63 1.29
C ASP A 52 -12.41 2.56 2.67
N LYS A 53 -13.45 1.73 2.77
CA LYS A 53 -14.23 1.51 4.00
C LYS A 53 -13.92 0.17 4.63
N CYS A 54 -12.93 -0.56 4.13
CA CYS A 54 -12.48 -1.78 4.78
C CYS A 54 -11.85 -1.46 6.14
N TRP A 55 -12.32 -2.09 7.18
CA TRP A 55 -11.82 -1.88 8.54
C TRP A 55 -10.32 -2.20 8.68
N ALA A 56 -9.81 -3.14 7.88
CA ALA A 56 -8.42 -3.56 7.95
C ALA A 56 -7.44 -2.59 7.25
N THR A 57 -7.96 -1.70 6.40
CA THR A 57 -7.16 -0.81 5.54
C THR A 57 -7.65 0.64 5.62
N PRO A 58 -7.82 1.21 6.83
CA PRO A 58 -8.38 2.55 6.97
C PRO A 58 -7.44 3.61 6.36
N PRO A 59 -7.93 4.45 5.42
CA PRO A 59 -7.10 5.49 4.78
C PRO A 59 -6.45 6.45 5.77
N GLY A 60 -7.10 6.72 6.90
CA GLY A 60 -6.59 7.61 7.95
C GLY A 60 -5.28 7.15 8.60
N ARG A 61 -4.92 5.88 8.46
CA ARG A 61 -3.66 5.35 9.01
C ARG A 61 -2.51 5.22 8.00
N VAL A 62 -2.73 5.57 6.74
CA VAL A 62 -1.66 5.55 5.73
C VAL A 62 -0.51 6.48 6.11
N GLY A 63 -0.79 7.62 6.75
CA GLY A 63 0.23 8.52 7.26
C GLY A 63 1.17 7.89 8.31
N GLU A 64 0.66 6.99 9.15
CA GLU A 64 1.50 6.24 10.09
C GLU A 64 2.48 5.32 9.35
N LEU A 65 2.01 4.65 8.29
CA LEU A 65 2.85 3.81 7.43
C LEU A 65 3.95 4.63 6.74
N GLU A 66 3.58 5.77 6.16
CA GLU A 66 4.53 6.69 5.52
C GLU A 66 5.60 7.16 6.51
N ASN A 67 5.20 7.57 7.71
CA ASN A 67 6.10 8.02 8.76
C ASN A 67 7.02 6.92 9.31
N ALA A 68 6.57 5.67 9.30
CA ALA A 68 7.37 4.52 9.75
C ALA A 68 8.47 4.13 8.76
N LEU A 69 8.35 4.51 7.48
CA LEU A 69 9.30 4.23 6.41
C LEU A 69 10.46 5.23 6.36
N ILE A 70 11.03 5.57 7.52
CA ILE A 70 12.01 6.66 7.70
C ILE A 70 13.29 6.53 6.85
N ASN A 71 13.68 5.33 6.46
CA ASN A 71 14.90 5.06 5.69
C ASN A 71 14.61 4.69 4.22
N ALA A 72 13.34 4.49 3.87
CA ALA A 72 12.96 4.23 2.47
C ALA A 72 13.05 5.51 1.63
N LYS A 73 13.68 5.43 0.46
CA LYS A 73 13.87 6.59 -0.42
C LYS A 73 13.78 6.20 -1.88
N PRO A 74 12.88 6.82 -2.65
CA PRO A 74 11.79 7.69 -2.17
C PRO A 74 10.62 6.90 -1.58
N VAL A 75 9.75 7.59 -0.83
CA VAL A 75 8.42 7.12 -0.49
C VAL A 75 7.40 7.95 -1.26
N LYS A 76 6.45 7.30 -1.91
CA LYS A 76 5.36 7.94 -2.65
C LYS A 76 4.03 7.35 -2.21
N VAL A 77 3.04 8.22 -1.98
CA VAL A 77 1.65 7.80 -1.78
C VAL A 77 0.83 8.24 -3.00
N LEU A 78 0.23 7.29 -3.68
CA LEU A 78 -0.78 7.51 -4.72
C LEU A 78 -2.15 7.38 -4.09
N TRP A 79 -2.87 8.49 -4.04
CA TRP A 79 -4.23 8.55 -3.57
C TRP A 79 -5.21 8.52 -4.74
N TYR A 80 -6.21 7.64 -4.63
CA TYR A 80 -7.31 7.55 -5.57
C TYR A 80 -8.60 8.01 -4.90
N GLU A 81 -9.42 8.75 -5.61
CA GLU A 81 -10.67 9.33 -5.13
C GLU A 81 -11.85 9.07 -6.06
N GLU A 82 -11.58 8.46 -7.22
CA GLU A 82 -12.57 8.19 -8.25
C GLU A 82 -13.69 7.31 -7.71
N LYS A 83 -14.92 7.69 -7.97
CA LYS A 83 -16.09 6.91 -7.59
C LYS A 83 -16.34 5.81 -8.62
N GLY A 84 -16.58 4.60 -8.13
CA GLY A 84 -16.91 3.43 -8.95
C GLY A 84 -18.21 2.79 -8.52
N SER A 85 -18.65 1.80 -9.30
CA SER A 85 -19.87 1.01 -9.05
C SER A 85 -19.60 -0.07 -8.00
N THR A 86 -19.53 0.31 -6.73
CA THR A 86 -19.22 -0.60 -5.62
C THR A 86 -20.32 -1.64 -5.42
N GLN A 87 -19.92 -2.89 -5.12
CA GLN A 87 -20.79 -4.00 -4.85
C GLN A 87 -20.26 -4.86 -3.70
N GLY A 88 -21.16 -5.34 -2.85
CA GLY A 88 -20.81 -6.24 -1.75
C GLY A 88 -20.15 -5.55 -0.56
N LYS A 89 -19.38 -6.33 0.21
CA LYS A 89 -18.76 -5.87 1.46
C LYS A 89 -17.53 -5.00 1.17
N ALA A 90 -17.26 -4.05 2.07
CA ALA A 90 -16.20 -3.06 1.92
C ALA A 90 -14.78 -3.63 1.68
N CYS A 91 -14.44 -4.78 2.29
CA CYS A 91 -13.14 -5.43 2.13
C CYS A 91 -13.06 -6.39 0.93
N LYS A 92 -13.99 -6.32 -0.02
CA LYS A 92 -14.01 -7.19 -1.19
C LYS A 92 -13.53 -6.45 -2.44
N PRO A 93 -13.05 -7.19 -3.48
CA PRO A 93 -12.46 -6.60 -4.68
C PRO A 93 -13.38 -5.63 -5.44
N ARG A 94 -14.70 -5.89 -5.41
CA ARG A 94 -15.70 -5.04 -6.10
C ARG A 94 -16.14 -3.83 -5.26
N HIS A 95 -15.20 -3.29 -4.50
CA HIS A 95 -15.37 -2.09 -3.68
C HIS A 95 -14.14 -1.17 -3.82
N TYR A 96 -14.13 -0.01 -3.18
CA TYR A 96 -12.98 0.91 -3.19
C TYR A 96 -11.70 0.27 -2.64
N HIS A 97 -11.81 -0.68 -1.71
CA HIS A 97 -10.70 -1.51 -1.27
C HIS A 97 -9.99 -2.24 -2.43
N GLY A 98 -10.74 -2.74 -3.40
CA GLY A 98 -10.21 -3.39 -4.60
C GLY A 98 -9.91 -2.43 -5.76
N LEU A 99 -10.02 -1.11 -5.57
CA LEU A 99 -9.80 -0.09 -6.60
C LEU A 99 -10.74 -0.25 -7.80
N ILE A 100 -12.00 -0.57 -7.51
CA ILE A 100 -13.03 -0.87 -8.52
C ILE A 100 -13.13 0.24 -9.57
N ASP A 101 -13.26 -0.17 -10.83
CA ASP A 101 -13.43 0.67 -12.04
C ASP A 101 -12.24 1.58 -12.39
N ILE A 102 -11.13 1.47 -11.64
CA ILE A 102 -9.90 2.25 -11.90
C ILE A 102 -8.65 1.37 -11.96
N GLU A 103 -8.80 0.06 -12.07
CA GLU A 103 -7.70 -0.91 -12.04
C GLU A 103 -6.65 -0.62 -13.11
N ASP A 104 -7.06 -0.33 -14.34
CA ASP A 104 -6.14 -0.03 -15.44
C ASP A 104 -5.31 1.23 -15.17
N LYS A 105 -5.95 2.26 -14.62
CA LYS A 105 -5.27 3.50 -14.21
C LYS A 105 -4.25 3.22 -13.12
N VAL A 106 -4.64 2.46 -12.09
CA VAL A 106 -3.75 2.10 -10.98
C VAL A 106 -2.54 1.33 -11.47
N VAL A 107 -2.75 0.33 -12.34
CA VAL A 107 -1.65 -0.45 -12.94
C VAL A 107 -0.73 0.45 -13.74
N ALA A 108 -1.26 1.35 -14.57
CA ALA A 108 -0.45 2.29 -15.36
C ALA A 108 0.39 3.21 -14.47
N ASP A 109 -0.20 3.77 -13.40
CA ASP A 109 0.48 4.65 -12.46
C ASP A 109 1.61 3.91 -11.71
N ILE A 110 1.36 2.68 -11.24
CA ILE A 110 2.36 1.83 -10.59
C ILE A 110 3.50 1.51 -11.56
N MET A 111 3.20 1.11 -12.78
CA MET A 111 4.21 0.79 -13.80
C MET A 111 5.06 2.01 -14.17
N ALA A 112 4.46 3.19 -14.26
CA ALA A 112 5.19 4.43 -14.50
C ALA A 112 6.16 4.73 -13.35
N TRP A 113 5.72 4.58 -12.10
CA TRP A 113 6.57 4.80 -10.94
C TRP A 113 7.70 3.77 -10.83
N ILE A 114 7.44 2.49 -11.11
CA ILE A 114 8.48 1.45 -11.09
C ILE A 114 9.62 1.76 -12.06
N LYS A 115 9.29 2.33 -13.23
CA LYS A 115 10.30 2.70 -14.25
C LYS A 115 11.17 3.88 -13.82
N SER A 116 10.64 4.77 -13.00
CA SER A 116 11.34 5.97 -12.53
C SER A 116 10.83 6.37 -11.13
N PRO A 117 11.27 5.68 -10.07
CA PRO A 117 10.82 5.95 -8.71
C PRO A 117 11.12 7.39 -8.27
N ALA A 118 10.07 8.11 -7.88
CA ALA A 118 10.15 9.50 -7.41
C ALA A 118 9.18 9.74 -6.23
N PRO A 119 9.45 10.72 -5.37
CA PRO A 119 8.55 11.10 -4.27
C PRO A 119 7.23 11.68 -4.75
#